data_e66d73e583b57d0f796c4a7ca9578471
#
_entry.id   e66d73e583b57d0f796c4a7ca9578471
#
_cell.length_a   1.000
_cell.length_b   1.000
_cell.length_c   1.000
_cell.angle_alpha   90.00
_cell.angle_beta   90.00
_cell.angle_gamma   90.00
#
_symmetry.space_group_name_H-M   'P 1'
#
loop_
_entity.id
_entity.type
_entity.pdbx_description
1 polymer ?
#
loop_
_entity_poly.entity_id
_entity_poly.type
_entity_poly.pdbx_seq_one_letter_code
_entity_poly.pdbx_strand_id
1 'polypeptide(L)'
;MEQIPVKKYRVRRARKWLLRTLLPFSVRAGKVKVKWGRSDTRDWPPSAQADIPGLARFEYSWLSQNGEDGIIRYLFDEIGYESRWFVEFGFGPVQCNSLRLMVHEGFSGLLMDGSSENVDFFNYTAKKRGFDKVKAVQAF
;
A
#
# COMPACT_ATOMS: atom_id res chain seq x y z
N MET A 1 11.52 15.51 5.78
CA MET A 1 10.66 14.62 4.94
C MET A 1 11.17 14.69 3.51
N GLU A 2 11.90 13.66 3.10
CA GLU A 2 12.47 13.58 1.77
C GLU A 2 11.40 13.27 0.73
N GLN A 3 11.26 14.18 -0.23
CA GLN A 3 10.26 14.05 -1.29
C GLN A 3 10.87 13.33 -2.49
N ILE A 4 10.38 12.15 -2.79
CA ILE A 4 10.65 11.54 -4.08
C ILE A 4 9.44 11.73 -4.99
N PRO A 5 9.63 12.29 -6.18
CA PRO A 5 8.50 12.54 -7.07
C PRO A 5 7.84 11.22 -7.48
N VAL A 6 6.58 11.06 -7.12
CA VAL A 6 5.71 9.92 -7.49
C VAL A 6 5.73 9.68 -9.02
N LYS A 7 5.99 10.73 -9.82
CA LYS A 7 6.17 10.62 -11.26
C LYS A 7 7.29 9.68 -11.70
N LYS A 8 8.33 9.43 -10.88
CA LYS A 8 9.44 8.51 -11.25
C LYS A 8 9.11 7.03 -11.04
N TYR A 9 8.12 6.71 -10.21
CA TYR A 9 7.65 5.32 -10.09
C TYR A 9 6.80 4.89 -11.30
N ARG A 10 6.23 5.85 -12.02
CA ARG A 10 5.55 5.65 -13.33
C ARG A 10 6.48 5.57 -14.53
N VAL A 11 7.80 5.58 -14.34
CA VAL A 11 8.76 5.50 -15.44
C VAL A 11 8.68 4.13 -16.11
N ARG A 12 8.37 4.18 -17.40
CA ARG A 12 8.22 3.10 -18.36
C ARG A 12 9.07 1.86 -18.04
N ARG A 13 8.49 0.67 -18.19
CA ARG A 13 9.08 -0.65 -17.87
C ARG A 13 10.56 -0.84 -18.28
N ALA A 14 11.00 -0.27 -19.39
CA ALA A 14 12.38 -0.38 -19.87
C ALA A 14 13.41 0.41 -19.05
N ARG A 15 13.06 1.61 -18.53
CA ARG A 15 13.94 2.37 -17.62
C ARG A 15 13.99 1.79 -16.20
N LYS A 16 12.94 1.09 -15.79
CA LYS A 16 12.93 0.38 -14.51
C LYS A 16 14.00 -0.72 -14.45
N TRP A 17 14.22 -1.44 -15.54
CA TRP A 17 15.19 -2.53 -15.60
C TRP A 17 16.62 -2.01 -15.44
N LEU A 18 16.99 -0.95 -16.15
CA LEU A 18 18.33 -0.34 -16.08
C LEU A 18 18.64 0.26 -14.70
N LEU A 19 17.66 0.89 -14.05
CA LEU A 19 17.82 1.43 -12.70
C LEU A 19 17.86 0.34 -11.61
N ARG A 20 17.30 -0.85 -11.88
CA ARG A 20 17.34 -2.00 -10.98
C ARG A 20 18.73 -2.63 -10.88
N THR A 21 19.48 -2.61 -11.96
CA THR A 21 20.81 -3.25 -12.04
C THR A 21 21.97 -2.36 -11.61
N LEU A 22 21.81 -1.04 -11.61
CA LEU A 22 22.92 -0.10 -11.46
C LEU A 22 22.98 0.69 -10.16
N LEU A 23 21.94 0.66 -9.33
CA LEU A 23 21.91 1.44 -8.09
C LEU A 23 21.60 0.58 -6.86
N PRO A 24 22.36 0.74 -5.77
CA PRO A 24 22.06 0.09 -4.51
C PRO A 24 20.65 0.44 -4.02
N PHE A 25 19.96 -0.53 -3.42
CA PHE A 25 18.61 -0.37 -2.88
C PHE A 25 18.47 0.83 -1.93
N SER A 26 19.47 1.07 -1.08
CA SER A 26 19.51 2.19 -0.15
C SER A 26 19.40 3.57 -0.83
N VAL A 27 20.00 3.71 -2.00
CA VAL A 27 19.94 4.94 -2.80
C VAL A 27 18.56 5.10 -3.46
N ARG A 28 17.89 3.99 -3.78
CA ARG A 28 16.54 4.00 -4.35
C ARG A 28 15.49 4.34 -3.30
N ALA A 29 15.58 3.74 -2.12
CA ALA A 29 14.64 3.99 -1.02
C ALA A 29 14.70 5.43 -0.51
N GLY A 30 15.88 6.03 -0.43
CA GLY A 30 16.07 7.45 -0.06
C GLY A 30 15.45 8.44 -1.04
N LYS A 31 15.12 8.02 -2.24
CA LYS A 31 14.54 8.87 -3.31
C LYS A 31 13.05 8.70 -3.52
N VAL A 32 12.35 7.78 -2.83
CA VAL A 32 10.90 7.56 -3.00
C VAL A 32 10.10 8.17 -1.85
N LYS A 33 9.26 9.17 -2.14
CA LYS A 33 8.26 9.66 -1.21
C LYS A 33 7.10 8.68 -1.18
N VAL A 34 7.10 7.83 -0.18
CA VAL A 34 5.97 6.98 0.08
C VAL A 34 4.93 7.77 0.86
N LYS A 35 3.77 7.96 0.28
CA LYS A 35 2.65 8.63 0.93
C LYS A 35 1.87 7.66 1.84
N TRP A 36 2.53 6.95 2.72
CA TRP A 36 1.83 6.24 3.79
C TRP A 36 1.54 7.22 4.94
N GLY A 37 0.83 8.27 4.70
CA GLY A 37 0.57 9.31 5.69
C GLY A 37 -0.81 9.17 6.29
N ARG A 38 -0.93 9.45 7.59
CA ARG A 38 -2.22 9.67 8.27
C ARG A 38 -2.91 10.96 7.80
N SER A 39 -2.60 11.46 6.62
CA SER A 39 -3.17 12.71 6.17
C SER A 39 -4.58 12.52 5.65
N ASP A 40 -5.46 13.20 6.32
CA ASP A 40 -6.83 13.52 5.93
C ASP A 40 -7.85 12.41 6.07
N THR A 41 -8.25 12.21 7.32
CA THR A 41 -9.45 11.43 7.67
C THR A 41 -10.72 12.26 7.56
N ARG A 42 -10.66 13.54 7.17
CA ARG A 42 -11.80 14.46 7.22
C ARG A 42 -12.87 14.16 6.19
N ASP A 43 -12.49 13.55 5.07
CA ASP A 43 -13.41 13.25 3.96
C ASP A 43 -13.52 11.75 3.69
N TRP A 44 -13.18 10.93 4.65
CA TRP A 44 -13.25 9.49 4.53
C TRP A 44 -14.41 8.89 5.34
N PRO A 45 -15.20 7.97 4.76
CA PRO A 45 -15.27 7.62 3.33
C PRO A 45 -16.09 8.66 2.55
N PRO A 46 -15.78 8.87 1.25
CA PRO A 46 -16.70 9.60 0.39
C PRO A 46 -18.04 8.87 0.42
N SER A 47 -19.13 9.64 0.38
CA SER A 47 -20.46 9.06 0.31
C SER A 47 -20.55 8.04 -0.82
N ALA A 48 -21.18 6.88 -0.55
CA ALA A 48 -21.40 5.88 -1.57
C ALA A 48 -22.06 6.50 -2.81
N GLN A 49 -21.59 6.14 -3.99
CA GLN A 49 -22.14 6.63 -5.24
C GLN A 49 -23.49 5.92 -5.47
N ALA A 50 -24.58 6.64 -5.21
CA ALA A 50 -25.93 6.07 -5.17
C ALA A 50 -26.38 5.41 -6.49
N ASP A 51 -25.86 5.91 -7.62
CA ASP A 51 -26.24 5.45 -8.96
C ASP A 51 -25.44 4.22 -9.44
N ILE A 52 -24.44 3.78 -8.67
CA ILE A 52 -23.61 2.64 -9.02
C ILE A 52 -24.10 1.39 -8.25
N PRO A 53 -24.41 0.28 -8.94
CA PRO A 53 -24.92 -0.93 -8.28
C PRO A 53 -23.83 -1.72 -7.56
N GLY A 54 -24.22 -2.47 -6.53
CA GLY A 54 -23.35 -3.41 -5.83
C GLY A 54 -22.20 -2.75 -5.06
N LEU A 55 -21.09 -3.47 -4.92
CA LEU A 55 -19.92 -3.02 -4.18
C LEU A 55 -19.14 -1.90 -4.88
N ALA A 56 -19.27 -1.78 -6.19
CA ALA A 56 -18.58 -0.76 -6.96
C ALA A 56 -18.92 0.68 -6.49
N ARG A 57 -20.10 0.88 -5.92
CA ARG A 57 -20.50 2.18 -5.35
C ARG A 57 -19.66 2.63 -4.14
N PHE A 58 -18.89 1.71 -3.55
CA PHE A 58 -17.99 1.99 -2.42
C PHE A 58 -16.53 2.11 -2.84
N GLU A 59 -16.21 1.99 -4.14
CA GLU A 59 -14.86 2.11 -4.62
C GLU A 59 -14.25 3.46 -4.26
N TYR A 60 -13.12 3.40 -3.60
CA TYR A 60 -12.30 4.57 -3.30
C TYR A 60 -10.85 4.15 -3.09
N SER A 61 -9.93 4.74 -3.85
CA SER A 61 -8.49 4.45 -3.77
C SER A 61 -7.79 5.51 -2.94
N TRP A 62 -7.24 5.09 -1.81
CA TRP A 62 -6.30 5.90 -1.04
C TRP A 62 -4.89 5.34 -1.13
N LEU A 63 -4.73 4.07 -0.77
CA LEU A 63 -3.48 3.32 -0.79
C LEU A 63 -3.58 2.06 -1.65
N SER A 64 -4.76 1.69 -2.09
CA SER A 64 -5.01 0.65 -3.08
C SER A 64 -4.94 1.19 -4.51
N GLN A 65 -4.98 0.28 -5.51
CA GLN A 65 -4.84 0.64 -6.92
C GLN A 65 -6.17 0.97 -7.60
N ASN A 66 -7.25 0.24 -7.28
CA ASN A 66 -8.50 0.23 -8.05
C ASN A 66 -9.74 0.45 -7.18
N GLY A 67 -9.62 1.09 -6.03
CA GLY A 67 -10.78 1.40 -5.19
C GLY A 67 -11.04 0.41 -4.07
N GLU A 68 -10.19 -0.58 -3.90
CA GLU A 68 -10.35 -1.64 -2.90
C GLU A 68 -10.41 -1.09 -1.46
N ASP A 69 -9.76 0.01 -1.18
CA ASP A 69 -9.78 0.64 0.16
C ASP A 69 -11.21 0.93 0.64
N GLY A 70 -12.04 1.47 -0.25
CA GLY A 70 -13.43 1.80 0.07
C GLY A 70 -14.30 0.58 0.25
N ILE A 71 -14.12 -0.44 -0.61
CA ILE A 71 -14.86 -1.69 -0.54
C ILE A 71 -14.50 -2.45 0.75
N ILE A 72 -13.21 -2.59 1.06
CA ILE A 72 -12.74 -3.25 2.29
C ILE A 72 -13.28 -2.53 3.53
N ARG A 73 -13.28 -1.21 3.51
CA ARG A 73 -13.84 -0.42 4.60
C ARG A 73 -15.32 -0.71 4.79
N TYR A 74 -16.10 -0.63 3.71
CA TYR A 74 -17.54 -0.91 3.77
C TYR A 74 -17.81 -2.32 4.32
N LEU A 75 -17.10 -3.33 3.81
CA LEU A 75 -17.28 -4.69 4.28
C LEU A 75 -16.97 -4.84 5.77
N PHE A 76 -15.89 -4.25 6.25
CA PHE A 76 -15.54 -4.34 7.67
C PHE A 76 -16.47 -3.53 8.58
N ASP A 77 -17.05 -2.44 8.08
CA ASP A 77 -18.06 -1.71 8.81
C ASP A 77 -19.37 -2.53 8.93
N GLU A 78 -19.73 -3.33 7.90
CA GLU A 78 -20.95 -4.15 7.89
C GLU A 78 -20.81 -5.44 8.70
N ILE A 79 -19.70 -6.19 8.50
CA ILE A 79 -19.53 -7.52 9.11
C ILE A 79 -18.65 -7.54 10.36
N GLY A 80 -17.92 -6.45 10.62
CA GLY A 80 -16.90 -6.40 11.67
C GLY A 80 -15.67 -7.27 11.40
N TYR A 81 -14.80 -7.36 12.39
CA TYR A 81 -13.65 -8.26 12.38
C TYR A 81 -13.27 -8.64 13.81
N GLU A 82 -12.95 -9.91 14.04
CA GLU A 82 -12.51 -10.40 15.35
C GLU A 82 -11.00 -10.23 15.58
N SER A 83 -10.22 -10.35 14.51
CA SER A 83 -8.76 -10.18 14.56
C SER A 83 -8.30 -9.04 13.64
N ARG A 84 -7.21 -8.38 14.04
CA ARG A 84 -6.57 -7.35 13.23
C ARG A 84 -5.32 -7.90 12.55
N TRP A 85 -5.53 -8.93 11.74
CA TRP A 85 -4.49 -9.57 10.97
C TRP A 85 -4.86 -9.73 9.51
N PHE A 86 -3.90 -9.55 8.62
CA PHE A 86 -4.07 -9.79 7.20
C PHE A 86 -2.89 -10.56 6.59
N VAL A 87 -3.16 -11.19 5.46
CA VAL A 87 -2.14 -11.73 4.55
C VAL A 87 -2.47 -11.24 3.16
N GLU A 88 -1.47 -10.76 2.42
CA GLU A 88 -1.64 -10.33 1.03
C GLU A 88 -0.51 -10.87 0.17
N PHE A 89 -0.87 -11.33 -1.04
CA PHE A 89 0.04 -11.84 -2.05
C PHE A 89 0.13 -10.88 -3.24
N GLY A 90 1.32 -10.68 -3.79
CA GLY A 90 1.50 -9.84 -4.97
C GLY A 90 1.29 -8.36 -4.70
N PHE A 91 1.88 -7.85 -3.64
CA PHE A 91 1.71 -6.46 -3.23
C PHE A 91 2.58 -5.47 -3.99
N GLY A 92 2.06 -4.26 -4.21
CA GLY A 92 2.87 -3.11 -4.59
C GLY A 92 3.40 -2.38 -3.35
N PRO A 93 4.69 -2.07 -3.26
CA PRO A 93 5.26 -1.52 -2.03
C PRO A 93 4.79 -0.10 -1.68
N VAL A 94 4.07 0.54 -2.56
CA VAL A 94 3.49 1.89 -2.38
C VAL A 94 1.97 1.92 -2.51
N GLN A 95 1.38 0.84 -3.04
CA GLN A 95 -0.05 0.66 -3.23
C GLN A 95 -0.37 -0.82 -3.12
N CYS A 96 -1.15 -1.20 -2.15
CA CYS A 96 -1.72 -2.54 -2.02
C CYS A 96 -2.98 -2.48 -1.14
N ASN A 97 -3.76 -3.55 -1.16
CA ASN A 97 -5.09 -3.56 -0.56
C ASN A 97 -5.06 -3.46 0.97
N SER A 98 -4.00 -3.96 1.60
CA SER A 98 -3.87 -3.98 3.06
C SER A 98 -3.14 -2.75 3.64
N LEU A 99 -2.55 -1.88 2.81
CA LEU A 99 -1.82 -0.72 3.34
C LEU A 99 -2.68 0.20 4.21
N ARG A 100 -3.92 0.39 3.84
CA ARG A 100 -4.85 1.20 4.62
C ARG A 100 -5.11 0.57 6.00
N LEU A 101 -5.32 -0.74 6.05
CA LEU A 101 -5.51 -1.47 7.31
C LEU A 101 -4.32 -1.30 8.25
N MET A 102 -3.10 -1.40 7.71
CA MET A 102 -1.88 -1.18 8.46
C MET A 102 -1.77 0.26 8.98
N VAL A 103 -1.93 1.23 8.09
CA VAL A 103 -1.61 2.64 8.36
C VAL A 103 -2.67 3.29 9.26
N HIS A 104 -3.94 2.99 9.04
CA HIS A 104 -5.06 3.68 9.70
C HIS A 104 -5.72 2.88 10.81
N GLU A 105 -5.76 1.57 10.67
CA GLU A 105 -6.46 0.71 11.61
C GLU A 105 -5.52 -0.11 12.50
N GLY A 106 -4.21 -0.03 12.25
CA GLY A 106 -3.20 -0.65 13.09
C GLY A 106 -3.16 -2.17 13.02
N PHE A 107 -3.61 -2.74 11.90
CA PHE A 107 -3.53 -4.18 11.64
C PHE A 107 -2.08 -4.64 11.61
N SER A 108 -1.87 -5.87 12.05
CA SER A 108 -0.66 -6.64 11.82
C SER A 108 -0.80 -7.44 10.54
N GLY A 109 0.31 -7.88 9.92
CA GLY A 109 0.14 -8.67 8.70
C GLY A 109 1.41 -9.19 8.08
N LEU A 110 1.19 -10.03 7.09
CA LEU A 110 2.22 -10.63 6.24
C LEU A 110 1.95 -10.28 4.79
N LEU A 111 2.93 -9.69 4.14
CA LEU A 111 2.94 -9.42 2.71
C LEU A 111 3.89 -10.38 2.02
N MET A 112 3.50 -10.96 0.90
CA MET A 112 4.32 -11.88 0.12
C MET A 112 4.42 -11.42 -1.33
N ASP A 113 5.63 -11.42 -1.88
CA ASP A 113 5.86 -11.04 -3.27
C ASP A 113 7.06 -11.80 -3.84
N GLY A 114 7.06 -12.07 -5.14
CA GLY A 114 8.19 -12.69 -5.83
C GLY A 114 9.39 -11.74 -6.02
N SER A 115 9.17 -10.44 -5.94
CA SER A 115 10.23 -9.43 -6.10
C SER A 115 10.90 -9.12 -4.77
N SER A 116 12.16 -9.53 -4.62
CA SER A 116 12.98 -9.13 -3.47
C SER A 116 13.08 -7.62 -3.30
N GLU A 117 13.09 -6.86 -4.41
CA GLU A 117 13.15 -5.40 -4.34
C GLU A 117 11.88 -4.79 -3.73
N ASN A 118 10.69 -5.33 -4.03
CA ASN A 118 9.45 -4.90 -3.41
C ASN A 118 9.45 -5.19 -1.91
N VAL A 119 9.89 -6.39 -1.54
CA VAL A 119 10.01 -6.85 -0.15
C VAL A 119 10.96 -5.97 0.65
N ASP A 120 12.17 -5.77 0.14
CA ASP A 120 13.19 -4.95 0.81
C ASP A 120 12.75 -3.50 0.95
N PHE A 121 12.17 -2.94 -0.12
CA PHE A 121 11.67 -1.57 -0.10
C PHE A 121 10.54 -1.39 0.93
N PHE A 122 9.60 -2.34 0.98
CA PHE A 122 8.51 -2.30 1.95
C PHE A 122 9.06 -2.37 3.38
N ASN A 123 9.87 -3.38 3.69
CA ASN A 123 10.42 -3.60 5.03
C ASN A 123 11.24 -2.40 5.52
N TYR A 124 12.09 -1.83 4.64
CA TYR A 124 12.83 -0.62 4.95
C TYR A 124 11.90 0.54 5.29
N THR A 125 10.87 0.76 4.48
CA THR A 125 9.94 1.87 4.63
C THR A 125 9.06 1.70 5.87
N ALA A 126 8.55 0.50 6.11
CA ALA A 126 7.75 0.16 7.27
C ALA A 126 8.53 0.41 8.57
N LYS A 127 9.76 -0.11 8.66
CA LYS A 127 10.66 0.11 9.78
C LYS A 127 10.94 1.60 10.02
N LYS A 128 11.27 2.34 8.98
CA LYS A 128 11.55 3.79 9.07
C LYS A 128 10.35 4.60 9.58
N ARG A 129 9.13 4.09 9.41
CA ARG A 129 7.89 4.74 9.81
C ARG A 129 7.24 4.16 11.07
N GLY A 130 7.87 3.18 11.70
CA GLY A 130 7.37 2.56 12.93
C GLY A 130 6.19 1.61 12.72
N PHE A 131 6.06 1.00 11.54
CA PHE A 131 5.07 -0.03 11.25
C PHE A 131 5.67 -1.43 11.46
N ASP A 132 6.04 -1.74 12.70
CA ASP A 132 6.79 -2.96 13.04
C ASP A 132 5.92 -4.22 13.06
N LYS A 133 4.59 -4.06 12.99
CA LYS A 133 3.62 -5.16 13.05
C LYS A 133 3.34 -5.82 11.69
N VAL A 134 3.88 -5.28 10.61
CA VAL A 134 3.71 -5.82 9.27
C VAL A 134 5.07 -6.13 8.67
N LYS A 135 5.19 -7.33 8.11
CA LYS A 135 6.41 -7.83 7.50
C LYS A 135 6.15 -8.28 6.08
N ALA A 136 7.04 -7.95 5.18
CA ALA A 136 7.07 -8.53 3.84
C ALA A 136 8.12 -9.64 3.76
N VAL A 137 7.80 -10.70 3.02
CA VAL A 137 8.70 -11.82 2.73
C VAL A 137 8.70 -12.11 1.23
N GLN A 138 9.85 -12.53 0.72
CA GLN A 138 9.93 -13.05 -0.65
C GLN A 138 9.37 -14.47 -0.65
N ALA A 139 8.41 -14.72 -1.53
CA ALA A 139 7.80 -16.02 -1.75
C ALA A 139 7.44 -16.16 -3.23
N PHE A 140 7.73 -17.36 -3.81
CA PHE A 140 7.64 -17.78 -5.22
C PHE A 140 8.79 -17.34 -6.09
#